data_aee935304ba2052f069612a2a4307b76
#
_entry.id   aee935304ba2052f069612a2a4307b76
#
_cell.length_a   1.000
_cell.length_b   1.000
_cell.length_c   1.000
_cell.angle_alpha   90.00
_cell.angle_beta   90.00
_cell.angle_gamma   90.00
#
_symmetry.space_group_name_H-M   'P 1'
#
loop_
_entity.id
_entity.type
_entity.pdbx_description
1 polymer ?
#
loop_
_entity_poly.entity_id
_entity_poly.type
_entity_poly.pdbx_seq_one_letter_code
_entity_poly.pdbx_strand_id
1 'polypeptide(L)'
;MLPLKIDGLAVSFPGLATPVLAIDHLEIAAGSRIALTGGSGSGKSTLINIIAGLERVRTGRVVWSEQNIAELSEGRRDRWRAANIGLVMQDFHLFPGLSALDNILLPARLSRVANADLVKRAEALFATVGLKRPGQHVETMSRGEMQRVAIARAVLRSPGVIIADEPTASLDLESGEAVGDLLLSVAADAGSTLIVASHDQHLIGRLDRRLALSSGRIVGDTDRQEIAA
;
A
#
# COMPACT_ATOMS: atom_id res chain seq x y z
N MET A 1 11.04 8.94 0.84
CA MET A 1 11.00 7.98 -0.31
C MET A 1 11.97 6.85 -0.06
N LEU A 2 11.59 5.61 -0.32
CA LEU A 2 12.46 4.44 -0.17
C LEU A 2 12.50 3.66 -1.49
N PRO A 3 13.68 3.35 -2.04
CA PRO A 3 13.84 2.43 -3.16
C PRO A 3 13.71 0.99 -2.66
N LEU A 4 13.18 0.10 -3.52
CA LEU A 4 13.08 -1.33 -3.26
C LEU A 4 14.04 -2.10 -4.17
N LYS A 5 14.71 -3.10 -3.59
CA LYS A 5 15.44 -4.13 -4.32
C LYS A 5 15.04 -5.51 -3.81
N ILE A 6 14.68 -6.39 -4.73
CA ILE A 6 14.40 -7.81 -4.46
C ILE A 6 15.42 -8.63 -5.25
N ASP A 7 16.07 -9.60 -4.59
CA ASP A 7 16.99 -10.53 -5.22
C ASP A 7 16.68 -11.96 -4.76
N GLY A 8 16.44 -12.86 -5.72
CA GLY A 8 16.27 -14.30 -5.51
C GLY A 8 15.10 -14.67 -4.61
N LEU A 9 14.00 -13.91 -4.64
CA LEU A 9 12.82 -14.16 -3.82
C LEU A 9 12.09 -15.40 -4.30
N ALA A 10 11.94 -16.39 -3.41
CA ALA A 10 11.11 -17.57 -3.63
C ALA A 10 10.21 -17.82 -2.42
N VAL A 11 8.90 -17.96 -2.68
CA VAL A 11 7.88 -18.21 -1.67
C VAL A 11 7.06 -19.40 -2.04
N SER A 12 7.04 -20.40 -1.15
CA SER A 12 6.25 -21.62 -1.30
C SER A 12 5.41 -21.84 -0.05
N PHE A 13 4.20 -22.36 -0.23
CA PHE A 13 3.34 -22.76 0.87
C PHE A 13 3.23 -24.31 0.90
N PRO A 14 3.07 -24.90 2.10
CA PRO A 14 2.86 -26.34 2.21
C PRO A 14 1.69 -26.83 1.35
N GLY A 15 1.92 -27.92 0.63
CA GLY A 15 0.88 -28.51 -0.26
C GLY A 15 0.87 -27.98 -1.70
N LEU A 16 1.66 -26.97 -2.03
CA LEU A 16 1.82 -26.50 -3.41
C LEU A 16 3.10 -27.05 -4.03
N ALA A 17 2.99 -27.57 -5.26
CA ALA A 17 4.12 -28.13 -5.99
C ALA A 17 5.07 -27.06 -6.56
N THR A 18 4.59 -25.84 -6.76
CA THR A 18 5.36 -24.74 -7.33
C THR A 18 5.33 -23.54 -6.39
N PRO A 19 6.39 -22.70 -6.40
CA PRO A 19 6.40 -21.45 -5.66
C PRO A 19 5.24 -20.53 -6.07
N VAL A 20 4.61 -19.88 -5.09
CA VAL A 20 3.60 -18.84 -5.32
C VAL A 20 4.25 -17.55 -5.82
N LEU A 21 5.50 -17.30 -5.45
CA LEU A 21 6.35 -16.23 -6.00
C LEU A 21 7.73 -16.77 -6.31
N ALA A 22 8.27 -16.36 -7.46
CA ALA A 22 9.66 -16.58 -7.87
C ALA A 22 10.12 -15.34 -8.65
N ILE A 23 10.78 -14.41 -7.96
CA ILE A 23 11.28 -13.15 -8.53
C ILE A 23 12.79 -13.15 -8.38
N ASP A 24 13.48 -13.30 -9.50
CA ASP A 24 14.94 -13.35 -9.52
C ASP A 24 15.54 -11.98 -9.20
N HIS A 25 14.99 -10.93 -9.80
CA HIS A 25 15.43 -9.55 -9.59
C HIS A 25 14.28 -8.57 -9.84
N LEU A 26 14.17 -7.54 -8.97
CA LEU A 26 13.30 -6.40 -9.16
C LEU A 26 13.91 -5.18 -8.47
N GLU A 27 13.96 -4.05 -9.17
CA GLU A 27 14.30 -2.76 -8.60
C GLU A 27 13.18 -1.75 -8.84
N ILE A 28 12.84 -0.98 -7.79
CA ILE A 28 11.90 0.14 -7.84
C ILE A 28 12.62 1.37 -7.28
N ALA A 29 12.76 2.40 -8.09
CA ALA A 29 13.38 3.64 -7.67
C ALA A 29 12.53 4.38 -6.62
N ALA A 30 13.20 5.14 -5.76
CA ALA A 30 12.51 5.97 -4.77
C ALA A 30 11.60 7.00 -5.45
N GLY A 31 10.37 7.15 -4.94
CA GLY A 31 9.39 8.08 -5.48
C GLY A 31 8.66 7.62 -6.74
N SER A 32 8.96 6.42 -7.26
CA SER A 32 8.24 5.84 -8.40
C SER A 32 6.77 5.53 -8.04
N ARG A 33 5.89 5.61 -9.04
CA ARG A 33 4.48 5.23 -8.95
C ARG A 33 4.25 3.99 -9.82
N ILE A 34 4.07 2.85 -9.18
CA ILE A 34 4.07 1.53 -9.82
C ILE A 34 2.67 0.93 -9.82
N ALA A 35 2.21 0.48 -10.99
CA ALA A 35 1.07 -0.41 -11.12
C ALA A 35 1.53 -1.87 -11.05
N LEU A 36 1.01 -2.65 -10.13
CA LEU A 36 1.17 -4.09 -10.08
C LEU A 36 -0.08 -4.74 -10.65
N THR A 37 0.03 -5.38 -11.81
CA THR A 37 -1.09 -5.99 -12.54
C THR A 37 -0.96 -7.51 -12.63
N GLY A 38 -2.05 -8.19 -12.90
CA GLY A 38 -2.06 -9.66 -13.07
C GLY A 38 -3.41 -10.24 -12.68
N GLY A 39 -3.74 -11.41 -13.19
CA GLY A 39 -4.98 -12.12 -12.88
C GLY A 39 -5.12 -12.52 -11.41
N SER A 40 -6.29 -13.02 -11.03
CA SER A 40 -6.48 -13.62 -9.71
C SER A 40 -5.50 -14.80 -9.52
N GLY A 41 -4.91 -14.91 -8.33
CA GLY A 41 -3.92 -15.96 -8.03
C GLY A 41 -2.54 -15.73 -8.65
N SER A 42 -2.27 -14.61 -9.32
CA SER A 42 -0.93 -14.35 -9.91
C SER A 42 0.18 -14.08 -8.88
N GLY A 43 -0.16 -13.86 -7.59
CA GLY A 43 0.79 -13.60 -6.51
C GLY A 43 0.88 -12.14 -6.07
N LYS A 44 0.03 -11.21 -6.58
CA LYS A 44 0.06 -9.77 -6.24
C LYS A 44 -0.03 -9.52 -4.73
N SER A 45 -1.06 -10.05 -4.07
CA SER A 45 -1.26 -9.83 -2.62
C SER A 45 -0.15 -10.48 -1.80
N THR A 46 0.39 -11.62 -2.24
CA THR A 46 1.57 -12.24 -1.60
C THR A 46 2.79 -11.33 -1.73
N LEU A 47 3.05 -10.76 -2.92
CA LEU A 47 4.14 -9.81 -3.11
C LEU A 47 3.94 -8.57 -2.24
N ILE A 48 2.74 -8.00 -2.23
CA ILE A 48 2.38 -6.86 -1.36
C ILE A 48 2.66 -7.18 0.10
N ASN A 49 2.20 -8.32 0.61
CA ASN A 49 2.41 -8.71 2.01
C ASN A 49 3.90 -8.83 2.35
N ILE A 50 4.70 -9.33 1.43
CA ILE A 50 6.15 -9.48 1.59
C ILE A 50 6.84 -8.12 1.62
N ILE A 51 6.62 -7.29 0.61
CA ILE A 51 7.29 -5.98 0.52
C ILE A 51 6.81 -5.01 1.61
N ALA A 52 5.58 -5.20 2.10
CA ALA A 52 5.07 -4.49 3.27
C ALA A 52 5.62 -5.03 4.60
N GLY A 53 6.31 -6.17 4.59
CA GLY A 53 6.81 -6.81 5.82
C GLY A 53 5.71 -7.44 6.68
N LEU A 54 4.55 -7.77 6.11
CA LEU A 54 3.49 -8.54 6.77
C LEU A 54 3.83 -10.02 6.80
N GLU A 55 4.44 -10.52 5.74
CA GLU A 55 4.82 -11.92 5.61
C GLU A 55 6.34 -12.11 5.69
N ARG A 56 6.76 -13.21 6.30
CA ARG A 56 8.17 -13.54 6.44
C ARG A 56 8.69 -14.23 5.19
N VAL A 57 9.79 -13.72 4.66
CA VAL A 57 10.55 -14.37 3.57
C VAL A 57 11.58 -15.31 4.16
N ARG A 58 11.70 -16.52 3.57
CA ARG A 58 12.71 -17.53 3.95
C ARG A 58 13.83 -17.61 2.92
N THR A 59 13.55 -17.27 1.66
CA THR A 59 14.51 -17.38 0.55
C THR A 59 14.51 -16.05 -0.21
N GLY A 60 15.70 -15.51 -0.41
CA GLY A 60 15.90 -14.24 -1.11
C GLY A 60 16.03 -13.03 -0.17
N ARG A 61 16.17 -11.87 -0.78
CA ARG A 61 16.36 -10.58 -0.09
C ARG A 61 15.28 -9.61 -0.51
N VAL A 62 14.79 -8.83 0.44
CA VAL A 62 13.85 -7.73 0.21
C VAL A 62 14.41 -6.50 0.93
N VAL A 63 15.01 -5.61 0.17
CA VAL A 63 15.78 -4.49 0.71
C VAL A 63 15.06 -3.18 0.36
N TRP A 64 14.68 -2.44 1.39
CA TRP A 64 14.21 -1.08 1.29
C TRP A 64 15.33 -0.13 1.71
N SER A 65 15.84 0.67 0.77
CA SER A 65 17.09 1.43 0.96
C SER A 65 18.23 0.50 1.39
N GLU A 66 18.67 0.58 2.63
CA GLU A 66 19.75 -0.26 3.17
C GLU A 66 19.22 -1.41 4.06
N GLN A 67 17.92 -1.42 4.38
CA GLN A 67 17.34 -2.39 5.30
C GLN A 67 16.82 -3.62 4.59
N ASN A 68 17.44 -4.78 4.78
CA ASN A 68 16.88 -6.07 4.40
C ASN A 68 15.81 -6.49 5.42
N ILE A 69 14.53 -6.37 5.03
CA ILE A 69 13.40 -6.70 5.93
C ILE A 69 13.21 -8.21 6.12
N ALA A 70 13.77 -9.05 5.23
CA ALA A 70 13.74 -10.50 5.34
C ALA A 70 14.53 -11.00 6.56
N GLU A 71 15.59 -10.28 6.97
CA GLU A 71 16.45 -10.61 8.10
C GLU A 71 15.91 -10.11 9.45
N LEU A 72 14.89 -9.25 9.43
CA LEU A 72 14.35 -8.71 10.67
C LEU A 72 13.55 -9.77 11.44
N SER A 73 13.74 -9.78 12.76
CA SER A 73 12.79 -10.48 13.63
C SER A 73 11.40 -9.85 13.52
N GLU A 74 10.36 -10.61 13.86
CA GLU A 74 8.96 -10.17 13.73
C GLU A 74 8.73 -8.80 14.38
N GLY A 75 9.09 -8.61 15.62
CA GLY A 75 8.90 -7.34 16.30
C GLY A 75 9.76 -6.18 15.76
N ARG A 76 10.92 -6.47 15.11
CA ARG A 76 11.69 -5.44 14.39
C ARG A 76 11.04 -5.10 13.07
N ARG A 77 10.52 -6.09 12.35
CA ARG A 77 9.81 -5.92 11.08
C ARG A 77 8.52 -5.13 11.29
N ASP A 78 7.77 -5.39 12.37
CA ASP A 78 6.56 -4.64 12.73
C ASP A 78 6.86 -3.17 13.02
N ARG A 79 7.91 -2.89 13.78
CA ARG A 79 8.35 -1.50 14.03
C ARG A 79 8.81 -0.81 12.76
N TRP A 80 9.56 -1.50 11.91
CA TRP A 80 10.01 -0.98 10.63
C TRP A 80 8.80 -0.66 9.72
N ARG A 81 7.86 -1.60 9.58
CA ARG A 81 6.62 -1.40 8.81
C ARG A 81 5.83 -0.20 9.32
N ALA A 82 5.59 -0.13 10.62
CA ALA A 82 4.85 0.95 11.24
C ALA A 82 5.47 2.33 11.02
N ALA A 83 6.78 2.42 10.79
CA ALA A 83 7.48 3.67 10.54
C ALA A 83 7.55 4.04 9.05
N ASN A 84 7.55 3.06 8.15
CA ASN A 84 7.95 3.26 6.76
C ASN A 84 6.84 2.98 5.74
N ILE A 85 5.83 2.18 6.09
CA ILE A 85 4.80 1.71 5.16
C ILE A 85 3.42 2.25 5.53
N GLY A 86 2.74 2.88 4.58
CA GLY A 86 1.31 3.16 4.61
C GLY A 86 0.56 2.11 3.79
N LEU A 87 -0.37 1.38 4.42
CA LEU A 87 -1.16 0.34 3.75
C LEU A 87 -2.60 0.78 3.55
N VAL A 88 -3.06 0.65 2.31
CA VAL A 88 -4.47 0.81 1.90
C VAL A 88 -4.91 -0.54 1.34
N MET A 89 -5.74 -1.25 2.08
CA MET A 89 -6.19 -2.60 1.74
C MET A 89 -7.58 -2.58 1.14
N GLN A 90 -7.91 -3.56 0.33
CA GLN A 90 -9.21 -3.70 -0.35
C GLN A 90 -10.40 -3.64 0.61
N ASP A 91 -10.31 -4.29 1.77
CA ASP A 91 -11.39 -4.32 2.78
C ASP A 91 -11.30 -3.18 3.82
N PHE A 92 -10.53 -2.14 3.54
CA PHE A 92 -10.30 -0.97 4.39
C PHE A 92 -9.68 -1.29 5.76
N HIS A 93 -10.00 -2.40 6.38
CA HIS A 93 -9.61 -2.83 7.73
C HIS A 93 -9.76 -1.69 8.76
N LEU A 94 -10.90 -1.01 8.72
CA LEU A 94 -11.29 -0.05 9.75
C LEU A 94 -11.86 -0.79 10.94
N PHE A 95 -11.61 -0.25 12.13
CA PHE A 95 -12.09 -0.84 13.37
C PHE A 95 -13.50 -0.35 13.69
N PRO A 96 -14.48 -1.27 13.73
CA PRO A 96 -15.84 -0.97 14.17
C PRO A 96 -15.84 -0.42 15.60
N GLY A 97 -16.82 0.42 15.91
CA GLY A 97 -16.93 1.07 17.22
C GLY A 97 -16.01 2.26 17.42
N LEU A 98 -15.09 2.54 16.48
CA LEU A 98 -14.26 3.74 16.48
C LEU A 98 -14.78 4.79 15.51
N SER A 99 -14.57 6.07 15.86
CA SER A 99 -14.82 7.16 14.93
C SER A 99 -13.84 7.15 13.75
N ALA A 100 -14.15 7.90 12.70
CA ALA A 100 -13.26 8.08 11.56
C ALA A 100 -11.89 8.64 11.99
N LEU A 101 -11.87 9.67 12.83
CA LEU A 101 -10.64 10.26 13.34
C LEU A 101 -9.86 9.29 14.22
N ASP A 102 -10.53 8.51 15.07
CA ASP A 102 -9.87 7.50 15.90
C ASP A 102 -9.25 6.37 15.07
N ASN A 103 -9.91 5.97 13.97
CA ASN A 103 -9.35 5.03 13.01
C ASN A 103 -8.07 5.56 12.35
N ILE A 104 -8.03 6.85 11.98
CA ILE A 104 -6.83 7.48 11.44
C ILE A 104 -5.70 7.46 12.47
N LEU A 105 -5.99 7.79 13.73
CA LEU A 105 -5.00 7.86 14.82
C LEU A 105 -4.57 6.50 15.35
N LEU A 106 -5.30 5.44 15.08
CA LEU A 106 -5.10 4.13 15.70
C LEU A 106 -3.68 3.58 15.54
N PRO A 107 -3.02 3.60 14.36
CA PRO A 107 -1.65 3.09 14.22
C PRO A 107 -0.64 3.84 15.10
N ALA A 108 -0.81 5.16 15.26
CA ALA A 108 0.06 5.98 16.10
C ALA A 108 -0.14 5.66 17.59
N ARG A 109 -1.39 5.45 18.01
CA ARG A 109 -1.74 5.05 19.39
C ARG A 109 -1.18 3.67 19.72
N LEU A 110 -1.38 2.68 18.84
CA LEU A 110 -0.87 1.31 19.05
C LEU A 110 0.67 1.27 19.09
N SER A 111 1.33 2.10 18.29
CA SER A 111 2.79 2.24 18.30
C SER A 111 3.30 3.12 19.46
N ARG A 112 2.42 3.67 20.29
CA ARG A 112 2.74 4.58 21.41
C ARG A 112 3.52 5.83 21.00
N VAL A 113 3.29 6.32 19.77
CA VAL A 113 3.93 7.55 19.23
C VAL A 113 2.93 8.70 19.02
N ALA A 114 1.65 8.49 19.39
CA ALA A 114 0.63 9.53 19.32
C ALA A 114 1.01 10.71 20.21
N ASN A 115 1.00 11.90 19.63
CA ASN A 115 1.26 13.18 20.30
C ASN A 115 0.35 14.28 19.72
N ALA A 116 0.43 15.49 20.27
CA ALA A 116 -0.41 16.60 19.84
C ALA A 116 -0.21 16.97 18.35
N ASP A 117 1.00 16.83 17.81
CA ASP A 117 1.27 17.14 16.40
C ASP A 117 0.65 16.11 15.46
N LEU A 118 0.69 14.82 15.82
CA LEU A 118 0.01 13.78 15.06
C LEU A 118 -1.51 13.90 15.13
N VAL A 119 -2.07 14.38 16.24
CA VAL A 119 -3.51 14.68 16.33
C VAL A 119 -3.87 15.82 15.38
N LYS A 120 -3.17 16.94 15.42
CA LYS A 120 -3.37 18.06 14.48
C LYS A 120 -3.21 17.63 13.02
N ARG A 121 -2.20 16.78 12.73
CA ARG A 121 -2.01 16.22 11.40
C ARG A 121 -3.16 15.32 10.98
N ALA A 122 -3.70 14.50 11.88
CA ALA A 122 -4.86 13.66 11.58
C ALA A 122 -6.10 14.50 11.25
N GLU A 123 -6.32 15.59 11.98
CA GLU A 123 -7.41 16.55 11.70
C GLU A 123 -7.22 17.24 10.34
N ALA A 124 -6.00 17.67 10.01
CA ALA A 124 -5.68 18.24 8.71
C ALA A 124 -5.89 17.23 7.58
N LEU A 125 -5.40 16.00 7.72
CA LEU A 125 -5.61 14.92 6.75
C LEU A 125 -7.08 14.60 6.58
N PHE A 126 -7.85 14.57 7.67
CA PHE A 126 -9.29 14.36 7.64
C PHE A 126 -10.00 15.37 6.72
N ALA A 127 -9.61 16.64 6.82
CA ALA A 127 -10.12 17.69 5.93
C ALA A 127 -9.61 17.53 4.48
N THR A 128 -8.31 17.21 4.30
CA THR A 128 -7.69 17.00 2.98
C THR A 128 -8.39 15.88 2.20
N VAL A 129 -8.78 14.78 2.87
CA VAL A 129 -9.48 13.68 2.21
C VAL A 129 -10.99 13.96 2.02
N GLY A 130 -11.44 15.18 2.26
CA GLY A 130 -12.81 15.63 2.01
C GLY A 130 -13.87 15.06 2.98
N LEU A 131 -13.46 14.66 4.18
CA LEU A 131 -14.36 14.19 5.22
C LEU A 131 -14.81 15.38 6.11
N LYS A 132 -16.05 15.33 6.63
CA LYS A 132 -16.64 16.47 7.35
C LYS A 132 -16.99 16.16 8.82
N ARG A 133 -17.12 14.89 9.18
CA ARG A 133 -17.63 14.46 10.50
C ARG A 133 -16.60 13.57 11.21
N PRO A 134 -15.60 14.13 11.91
CA PRO A 134 -14.51 13.37 12.52
C PRO A 134 -14.98 12.35 13.57
N GLY A 135 -16.06 12.66 14.29
CA GLY A 135 -16.68 11.77 15.28
C GLY A 135 -17.64 10.73 14.69
N GLN A 136 -17.86 10.69 13.36
CA GLN A 136 -18.73 9.69 12.74
C GLN A 136 -18.11 8.30 12.86
N HIS A 137 -18.91 7.33 13.33
CA HIS A 137 -18.52 5.94 13.39
C HIS A 137 -18.44 5.33 11.98
N VAL A 138 -17.40 4.53 11.73
CA VAL A 138 -17.12 4.01 10.39
C VAL A 138 -18.21 3.12 9.83
N GLU A 139 -18.99 2.44 10.67
CA GLU A 139 -20.12 1.60 10.26
C GLU A 139 -21.27 2.37 9.60
N THR A 140 -21.31 3.68 9.82
CA THR A 140 -22.34 4.57 9.26
C THR A 140 -21.86 5.34 8.03
N MET A 141 -20.63 5.07 7.58
CA MET A 141 -20.00 5.74 6.45
C MET A 141 -20.25 4.98 5.14
N SER A 142 -20.29 5.69 4.03
CA SER A 142 -20.25 5.08 2.69
C SER A 142 -18.89 4.41 2.44
N ARG A 143 -18.83 3.48 1.46
CA ARG A 143 -17.58 2.80 1.09
C ARG A 143 -16.50 3.80 0.66
N GLY A 144 -16.86 4.82 -0.11
CA GLY A 144 -15.93 5.88 -0.52
C GLY A 144 -15.42 6.72 0.67
N GLU A 145 -16.26 7.02 1.68
CA GLU A 145 -15.81 7.66 2.91
C GLU A 145 -14.88 6.77 3.72
N MET A 146 -15.20 5.48 3.86
CA MET A 146 -14.33 4.50 4.53
C MET A 146 -12.97 4.38 3.83
N GLN A 147 -12.95 4.37 2.50
CA GLN A 147 -11.70 4.34 1.73
C GLN A 147 -10.85 5.59 1.98
N ARG A 148 -11.47 6.76 2.03
CA ARG A 148 -10.76 8.02 2.37
C ARG A 148 -10.21 8.00 3.80
N VAL A 149 -10.91 7.42 4.77
CA VAL A 149 -10.38 7.19 6.12
C VAL A 149 -9.16 6.26 6.08
N ALA A 150 -9.21 5.16 5.31
CA ALA A 150 -8.11 4.21 5.18
C ALA A 150 -6.87 4.87 4.55
N ILE A 151 -7.05 5.72 3.53
CA ILE A 151 -5.96 6.50 2.92
C ILE A 151 -5.36 7.48 3.93
N ALA A 152 -6.18 8.28 4.62
CA ALA A 152 -5.70 9.22 5.64
C ALA A 152 -4.91 8.50 6.76
N ARG A 153 -5.40 7.33 7.21
CA ARG A 153 -4.70 6.47 8.17
C ARG A 153 -3.35 6.02 7.65
N ALA A 154 -3.28 5.60 6.39
CA ALA A 154 -2.06 5.12 5.78
C ALA A 154 -0.96 6.19 5.72
N VAL A 155 -1.33 7.47 5.47
CA VAL A 155 -0.38 8.56 5.30
C VAL A 155 -0.12 9.39 6.58
N LEU A 156 -0.79 9.09 7.68
CA LEU A 156 -0.68 9.86 8.94
C LEU A 156 0.76 10.06 9.39
N ARG A 157 1.59 9.05 9.27
CA ARG A 157 2.97 9.06 9.74
C ARG A 157 3.99 9.44 8.67
N SER A 158 3.56 10.00 7.54
CA SER A 158 4.42 10.33 6.40
C SER A 158 5.32 9.16 5.97
N PRO A 159 4.73 8.01 5.59
CA PRO A 159 5.51 6.83 5.25
C PRO A 159 6.39 7.08 4.03
N GLY A 160 7.55 6.44 3.95
CA GLY A 160 8.40 6.46 2.76
C GLY A 160 7.83 5.68 1.58
N VAL A 161 6.87 4.78 1.84
CA VAL A 161 6.20 3.93 0.85
C VAL A 161 4.71 3.85 1.16
N ILE A 162 3.89 3.99 0.13
CA ILE A 162 2.44 3.71 0.18
C ILE A 162 2.17 2.50 -0.71
N ILE A 163 1.48 1.50 -0.15
CA ILE A 163 1.05 0.31 -0.87
C ILE A 163 -0.47 0.27 -0.82
N ALA A 164 -1.12 0.19 -1.98
CA ALA A 164 -2.56 0.09 -2.11
C ALA A 164 -2.94 -1.20 -2.85
N ASP A 165 -3.74 -2.05 -2.23
CA ASP A 165 -4.26 -3.28 -2.82
C ASP A 165 -5.72 -3.07 -3.20
N GLU A 166 -6.01 -3.03 -4.51
CA GLU A 166 -7.32 -2.83 -5.13
C GLU A 166 -8.12 -1.63 -4.53
N PRO A 167 -7.53 -0.42 -4.48
CA PRO A 167 -8.11 0.70 -3.74
C PRO A 167 -9.45 1.21 -4.29
N THR A 168 -9.81 0.86 -5.52
CA THR A 168 -11.04 1.30 -6.21
C THR A 168 -12.06 0.18 -6.44
N ALA A 169 -11.71 -1.09 -6.17
CA ALA A 169 -12.49 -2.27 -6.57
C ALA A 169 -13.92 -2.35 -6.00
N SER A 170 -14.20 -1.66 -4.90
CA SER A 170 -15.49 -1.72 -4.22
C SER A 170 -16.30 -0.42 -4.36
N LEU A 171 -15.93 0.44 -5.29
CA LEU A 171 -16.49 1.78 -5.49
C LEU A 171 -17.19 1.87 -6.85
N ASP A 172 -18.16 2.77 -6.96
CA ASP A 172 -18.66 3.22 -8.25
C ASP A 172 -17.59 4.02 -9.00
N LEU A 173 -17.80 4.26 -10.29
CA LEU A 173 -16.80 4.90 -11.17
C LEU A 173 -16.35 6.27 -10.63
N GLU A 174 -17.29 7.13 -10.27
CA GLU A 174 -17.01 8.49 -9.79
C GLU A 174 -16.23 8.47 -8.47
N SER A 175 -16.68 7.65 -7.52
CA SER A 175 -15.97 7.45 -6.24
C SER A 175 -14.59 6.83 -6.44
N GLY A 176 -14.44 5.91 -7.40
CA GLY A 176 -13.17 5.27 -7.74
C GLY A 176 -12.16 6.26 -8.30
N GLU A 177 -12.59 7.12 -9.25
CA GLU A 177 -11.75 8.18 -9.81
C GLU A 177 -11.30 9.18 -8.73
N ALA A 178 -12.23 9.64 -7.88
CA ALA A 178 -11.92 10.55 -6.78
C ALA A 178 -10.93 9.94 -5.77
N VAL A 179 -11.04 8.65 -5.48
CA VAL A 179 -10.11 7.91 -4.60
C VAL A 179 -8.74 7.75 -5.28
N GLY A 180 -8.71 7.47 -6.59
CA GLY A 180 -7.49 7.42 -7.37
C GLY A 180 -6.73 8.75 -7.36
N ASP A 181 -7.45 9.86 -7.61
CA ASP A 181 -6.91 11.23 -7.53
C ASP A 181 -6.31 11.52 -6.17
N LEU A 182 -7.07 11.22 -5.12
CA LEU A 182 -6.64 11.43 -3.74
C LEU A 182 -5.37 10.63 -3.42
N LEU A 183 -5.33 9.34 -3.79
CA LEU A 183 -4.17 8.48 -3.53
C LEU A 183 -2.91 9.01 -4.20
N LEU A 184 -3.01 9.44 -5.46
CA LEU A 184 -1.90 10.03 -6.20
C LEU A 184 -1.42 11.35 -5.57
N SER A 185 -2.36 12.23 -5.19
CA SER A 185 -2.04 13.51 -4.53
C SER A 185 -1.33 13.30 -3.20
N VAL A 186 -1.90 12.48 -2.30
CA VAL A 186 -1.28 12.27 -0.98
C VAL A 186 0.07 11.56 -1.06
N ALA A 187 0.28 10.70 -2.05
CA ALA A 187 1.58 10.06 -2.30
C ALA A 187 2.63 11.07 -2.78
N ALA A 188 2.25 11.99 -3.67
CA ALA A 188 3.09 13.06 -4.16
C ALA A 188 3.45 14.05 -3.02
N ASP A 189 2.46 14.50 -2.25
CA ASP A 189 2.64 15.44 -1.14
C ASP A 189 3.53 14.85 -0.02
N ALA A 190 3.41 13.55 0.23
CA ALA A 190 4.25 12.84 1.20
C ALA A 190 5.65 12.50 0.65
N GLY A 191 5.87 12.67 -0.66
CA GLY A 191 7.09 12.23 -1.32
C GLY A 191 7.30 10.70 -1.22
N SER A 192 6.23 9.90 -1.25
CA SER A 192 6.31 8.45 -1.06
C SER A 192 6.53 7.71 -2.38
N THR A 193 7.21 6.56 -2.32
CA THR A 193 7.10 5.55 -3.38
C THR A 193 5.70 4.95 -3.31
N LEU A 194 4.98 4.89 -4.44
CA LEU A 194 3.61 4.39 -4.50
C LEU A 194 3.56 3.08 -5.29
N ILE A 195 3.03 2.03 -4.68
CA ILE A 195 2.79 0.73 -5.35
C ILE A 195 1.29 0.43 -5.25
N VAL A 196 0.63 0.27 -6.40
CA VAL A 196 -0.81 0.01 -6.48
C VAL A 196 -1.05 -1.31 -7.20
N ALA A 197 -1.58 -2.31 -6.52
CA ALA A 197 -2.17 -3.45 -7.20
C ALA A 197 -3.58 -3.08 -7.63
N SER A 198 -3.86 -3.16 -8.92
CA SER A 198 -5.18 -2.85 -9.48
C SER A 198 -5.40 -3.49 -10.84
N HIS A 199 -6.67 -3.64 -11.19
CA HIS A 199 -7.14 -3.95 -12.54
C HIS A 199 -7.86 -2.77 -13.20
N ASP A 200 -7.99 -1.65 -12.50
CA ASP A 200 -8.60 -0.41 -12.99
C ASP A 200 -7.64 0.29 -13.98
N GLN A 201 -8.01 0.28 -15.27
CA GLN A 201 -7.19 0.83 -16.33
C GLN A 201 -7.02 2.35 -16.23
N HIS A 202 -8.03 3.08 -15.69
CA HIS A 202 -7.92 4.52 -15.45
C HIS A 202 -6.84 4.85 -14.42
N LEU A 203 -6.81 4.11 -13.31
CA LEU A 203 -5.79 4.30 -12.28
C LEU A 203 -4.41 3.85 -12.78
N ILE A 204 -4.32 2.68 -13.45
CA ILE A 204 -3.07 2.14 -14.01
C ILE A 204 -2.43 3.12 -14.99
N GLY A 205 -3.21 3.71 -15.92
CA GLY A 205 -2.72 4.65 -16.93
C GLY A 205 -2.14 5.97 -16.36
N ARG A 206 -2.31 6.22 -15.05
CA ARG A 206 -1.81 7.41 -14.35
C ARG A 206 -0.53 7.16 -13.56
N LEU A 207 -0.10 5.89 -13.48
CA LEU A 207 1.14 5.47 -12.82
C LEU A 207 2.31 5.47 -13.83
N ASP A 208 3.54 5.51 -13.33
CA ASP A 208 4.71 5.72 -14.18
C ASP A 208 5.24 4.42 -14.78
N ARG A 209 5.02 3.29 -14.13
CA ARG A 209 5.55 1.99 -14.51
C ARG A 209 4.55 0.90 -14.19
N ARG A 210 4.45 -0.09 -15.06
CA ARG A 210 3.57 -1.25 -14.90
C ARG A 210 4.37 -2.52 -14.79
N LEU A 211 4.19 -3.23 -13.69
CA LEU A 211 4.71 -4.57 -13.46
C LEU A 211 3.58 -5.58 -13.64
N ALA A 212 3.71 -6.48 -14.59
CA ALA A 212 2.75 -7.55 -14.83
C ALA A 212 3.21 -8.84 -14.16
N LEU A 213 2.38 -9.37 -13.26
CA LEU A 213 2.63 -10.62 -12.53
C LEU A 213 1.79 -11.76 -13.12
N SER A 214 2.43 -12.89 -13.40
CA SER A 214 1.75 -14.13 -13.82
C SER A 214 2.42 -15.33 -13.19
N SER A 215 1.63 -16.23 -12.57
CA SER A 215 2.14 -17.43 -11.91
C SER A 215 3.36 -17.19 -11.01
N GLY A 216 3.30 -16.10 -10.24
CA GLY A 216 4.36 -15.73 -9.30
C GLY A 216 5.63 -15.11 -9.90
N ARG A 217 5.65 -14.84 -11.20
CA ARG A 217 6.79 -14.24 -11.91
C ARG A 217 6.43 -12.90 -12.51
N ILE A 218 7.39 -11.99 -12.59
CA ILE A 218 7.24 -10.76 -13.36
C ILE A 218 7.42 -11.14 -14.84
N VAL A 219 6.35 -10.96 -15.62
CA VAL A 219 6.30 -11.29 -17.05
C VAL A 219 6.26 -10.06 -17.94
N GLY A 220 6.11 -8.88 -17.37
CA GLY A 220 6.16 -7.59 -18.07
C GLY A 220 6.59 -6.50 -17.11
N ASP A 221 7.39 -5.58 -17.64
CA ASP A 221 7.93 -4.42 -16.93
C ASP A 221 8.03 -3.29 -17.96
N THR A 222 7.09 -2.37 -17.93
CA THR A 222 6.94 -1.33 -18.94
C THR A 222 6.81 0.03 -18.31
N ASP A 223 7.55 1.01 -18.79
CA ASP A 223 7.42 2.41 -18.42
C ASP A 223 6.21 3.07 -19.10
N ARG A 224 5.73 4.18 -18.54
CA ARG A 224 4.52 4.88 -19.02
C ARG A 224 4.59 5.27 -20.50
N GLN A 225 5.76 5.56 -21.04
CA GLN A 225 5.93 5.91 -22.45
C GLN A 225 5.59 4.74 -23.38
N GLU A 226 5.77 3.49 -22.93
CA GLU A 226 5.44 2.27 -23.66
C GLU A 226 3.98 1.81 -23.45
N ILE A 227 3.33 2.27 -22.36
CA ILE A 227 1.93 1.92 -22.05
C ILE A 227 0.96 2.73 -22.91
N ALA A 228 1.35 3.93 -23.36
CA ALA A 228 0.52 4.86 -24.12
C ALA A 228 0.64 4.70 -25.64
N ALA A 229 1.50 3.81 -26.11
CA ALA A 229 1.71 3.48 -27.53
C ALA A 229 0.95 2.20 -27.91
#